data_9ee74681e74d81b33efcc7d116784694
#
_entry.id   9ee74681e74d81b33efcc7d116784694
#
_cell.length_a   1.000
_cell.length_b   1.000
_cell.length_c   1.000
_cell.angle_alpha   90.00
_cell.angle_beta   90.00
_cell.angle_gamma   90.00
#
_symmetry.space_group_name_H-M   'P 1'
#
loop_
_entity.id
_entity.type
_entity.pdbx_description
1 polymer ?
#
loop_
_entity_poly.entity_id
_entity_poly.type
_entity_poly.pdbx_seq_one_letter_code
_entity_poly.pdbx_strand_id
1 'polypeptide(L)'
;MGGVILRRKSLAFALSLVILCALVFELYPRSSQEIDLSTGAGISKMLRYENAQVYLFGEIHRCTEYQQFRNALFKYLVEKKGVRVLLMEHGYASGFLENETVQNRLSFADEYGYDQFVVSKEDYELFQWMSEFNQNRPDRDKISIVGIDITDSIGMVYAFCRYLLRDCDFSAADTKTQMLLISTQKCQFQQRFENSLLPQLIELYQTNPEQIELALGDQAIHLERMLQGWQQGQECYKLNDYQPDLQLDGPAVAYREDALYANLRRVYEENPTAKYFGSFGAAHVQMENYVQKKDRPESTIALCPGWLGKTAFLMAG
;
A
#
# COMPACT_ATOMS: atom_id res chain seq x y z
N MET A 1 -22.33 -42.28 51.76
CA MET A 1 -23.35 -41.47 51.07
C MET A 1 -22.89 -40.04 50.74
N GLY A 2 -21.67 -39.60 51.07
CA GLY A 2 -21.24 -38.23 50.81
C GLY A 2 -20.77 -37.87 49.36
N GLY A 3 -20.36 -38.89 48.57
CA GLY A 3 -19.75 -38.63 47.27
C GLY A 3 -20.72 -38.24 46.09
N VAL A 4 -21.98 -38.64 46.22
CA VAL A 4 -23.00 -38.37 45.16
C VAL A 4 -23.57 -36.96 45.26
N ILE A 5 -23.60 -36.37 46.44
CA ILE A 5 -24.13 -35.01 46.66
C ILE A 5 -23.17 -33.96 46.18
N LEU A 6 -21.83 -34.18 46.34
CA LEU A 6 -20.77 -33.27 45.87
C LEU A 6 -20.74 -33.21 44.33
N ARG A 7 -20.86 -34.35 43.63
CA ARG A 7 -20.93 -34.41 42.16
C ARG A 7 -22.16 -33.69 41.58
N ARG A 8 -23.32 -33.79 42.23
CA ARG A 8 -24.53 -33.08 41.78
C ARG A 8 -24.40 -31.55 41.93
N LYS A 9 -23.79 -31.07 43.00
CA LYS A 9 -23.56 -29.62 43.19
C LYS A 9 -22.55 -29.06 42.20
N SER A 10 -21.48 -29.81 41.88
CA SER A 10 -20.53 -29.38 40.85
C SER A 10 -21.12 -29.37 39.43
N LEU A 11 -21.99 -30.35 39.11
CA LEU A 11 -22.68 -30.41 37.83
C LEU A 11 -23.72 -29.26 37.68
N ALA A 12 -24.44 -28.94 38.74
CA ALA A 12 -25.37 -27.81 38.75
C ALA A 12 -24.65 -26.47 38.61
N PHE A 13 -23.51 -26.29 39.25
CA PHE A 13 -22.70 -25.09 39.12
C PHE A 13 -22.11 -24.94 37.71
N ALA A 14 -21.60 -26.02 37.12
CA ALA A 14 -21.10 -26.02 35.73
C ALA A 14 -22.24 -25.70 34.73
N LEU A 15 -23.43 -26.27 34.93
CA LEU A 15 -24.58 -26.01 34.08
C LEU A 15 -25.05 -24.55 34.20
N SER A 16 -25.05 -24.00 35.42
CA SER A 16 -25.39 -22.59 35.66
C SER A 16 -24.40 -21.64 35.04
N LEU A 17 -23.10 -21.99 35.04
CA LEU A 17 -22.05 -21.20 34.40
C LEU A 17 -22.19 -21.21 32.86
N VAL A 18 -22.49 -22.37 32.27
CA VAL A 18 -22.74 -22.50 30.83
C VAL A 18 -23.98 -21.71 30.40
N ILE A 19 -25.07 -21.78 31.19
CA ILE A 19 -26.31 -21.03 30.93
C ILE A 19 -26.02 -19.52 31.09
N LEU A 20 -25.25 -19.10 32.09
CA LEU A 20 -24.87 -17.70 32.29
C LEU A 20 -24.00 -17.20 31.15
N CYS A 21 -23.03 -17.98 30.68
CA CYS A 21 -22.23 -17.66 29.51
C CYS A 21 -23.09 -17.60 28.24
N ALA A 22 -24.02 -18.52 28.04
CA ALA A 22 -24.95 -18.47 26.90
C ALA A 22 -25.85 -17.23 26.94
N LEU A 23 -26.41 -16.92 28.13
CA LEU A 23 -27.24 -15.71 28.33
C LEU A 23 -26.42 -14.42 28.16
N VAL A 24 -25.17 -14.40 28.60
CA VAL A 24 -24.26 -13.25 28.36
C VAL A 24 -23.93 -13.14 26.88
N PHE A 25 -23.81 -14.27 26.16
CA PHE A 25 -23.63 -14.28 24.70
C PHE A 25 -24.90 -13.83 23.94
N GLU A 26 -26.10 -14.16 24.44
CA GLU A 26 -27.36 -13.68 23.84
C GLU A 26 -27.74 -12.25 24.27
N LEU A 27 -27.37 -11.84 25.49
CA LEU A 27 -27.64 -10.49 26.01
C LEU A 27 -26.59 -9.46 25.61
N TYR A 28 -25.43 -9.87 25.11
CA TYR A 28 -24.59 -8.99 24.33
C TYR A 28 -25.13 -8.99 22.89
N PRO A 29 -25.97 -8.04 22.53
CA PRO A 29 -26.28 -7.88 21.14
C PRO A 29 -24.93 -7.61 20.48
N ARG A 30 -24.48 -8.52 19.61
CA ARG A 30 -23.61 -8.14 18.52
C ARG A 30 -24.43 -7.09 17.78
N SER A 31 -24.28 -5.85 18.19
CA SER A 31 -24.78 -4.74 17.40
C SER A 31 -23.96 -4.82 16.13
N SER A 32 -24.45 -5.58 15.16
CA SER A 32 -24.00 -5.44 13.77
C SER A 32 -24.23 -3.97 13.48
N GLN A 33 -23.17 -3.19 13.55
CA GLN A 33 -23.26 -1.78 13.19
C GLN A 33 -23.44 -1.80 11.69
N GLU A 34 -24.63 -1.47 11.27
CA GLU A 34 -24.91 -1.29 9.87
C GLU A 34 -24.16 -0.04 9.42
N ILE A 35 -23.29 -0.23 8.42
CA ILE A 35 -22.52 0.85 7.83
C ILE A 35 -23.13 1.11 6.46
N ASP A 36 -23.61 2.30 6.26
CA ASP A 36 -24.00 2.76 4.95
C ASP A 36 -22.75 3.15 4.17
N LEU A 37 -22.38 2.31 3.22
CA LEU A 37 -21.18 2.51 2.38
C LEU A 37 -21.31 3.74 1.45
N SER A 38 -22.54 4.18 1.16
CA SER A 38 -22.75 5.35 0.30
C SER A 38 -22.53 6.67 1.01
N THR A 39 -22.87 6.74 2.30
CA THR A 39 -22.76 7.96 3.11
C THR A 39 -21.65 7.89 4.16
N GLY A 40 -21.06 6.71 4.40
CA GLY A 40 -20.13 6.47 5.50
C GLY A 40 -20.77 6.53 6.89
N ALA A 41 -22.12 6.52 6.98
CA ALA A 41 -22.81 6.51 8.26
C ALA A 41 -22.47 5.24 9.04
N GLY A 42 -22.16 5.39 10.32
CA GLY A 42 -21.70 4.29 11.19
C GLY A 42 -20.17 4.16 11.31
N ILE A 43 -19.39 4.64 10.35
CA ILE A 43 -17.91 4.57 10.37
C ILE A 43 -17.33 5.23 11.64
N SER A 44 -17.87 6.38 12.05
CA SER A 44 -17.41 7.08 13.26
C SER A 44 -17.44 6.24 14.52
N LYS A 45 -18.39 5.31 14.62
CA LYS A 45 -18.56 4.43 15.79
C LYS A 45 -17.53 3.29 15.82
N MET A 46 -16.95 2.95 14.66
CA MET A 46 -15.91 1.93 14.55
C MET A 46 -14.53 2.47 14.94
N LEU A 47 -14.30 3.76 14.72
CA LEU A 47 -12.99 4.36 14.94
C LEU A 47 -12.72 4.51 16.43
N ARG A 48 -11.90 3.62 17.00
CA ARG A 48 -11.46 3.68 18.41
C ARG A 48 -10.62 4.94 18.69
N TYR A 49 -9.89 5.43 17.69
CA TYR A 49 -8.96 6.57 17.82
C TYR A 49 -9.39 7.68 16.87
N GLU A 50 -10.01 8.70 17.43
CA GLU A 50 -10.53 9.82 16.63
C GLU A 50 -9.46 10.68 15.97
N ASN A 51 -8.23 10.70 16.51
CA ASN A 51 -7.12 11.57 16.09
C ASN A 51 -5.85 10.79 15.80
N ALA A 52 -5.95 9.64 15.14
CA ALA A 52 -4.77 8.95 14.64
C ALA A 52 -4.11 9.74 13.50
N GLN A 53 -2.81 9.62 13.37
CA GLN A 53 -2.05 10.16 12.25
C GLN A 53 -2.00 9.15 11.09
N VAL A 54 -1.94 7.87 11.40
CA VAL A 54 -1.93 6.78 10.42
C VAL A 54 -3.10 5.86 10.70
N TYR A 55 -3.91 5.60 9.70
CA TYR A 55 -5.00 4.64 9.70
C TYR A 55 -4.62 3.49 8.77
N LEU A 56 -4.62 2.26 9.26
CA LEU A 56 -4.32 1.08 8.45
C LEU A 56 -5.54 0.18 8.37
N PHE A 57 -5.87 -0.24 7.17
CA PHE A 57 -6.99 -1.12 6.86
C PHE A 57 -6.47 -2.41 6.23
N GLY A 58 -6.84 -3.55 6.81
CA GLY A 58 -6.54 -4.88 6.27
C GLY A 58 -7.69 -5.37 5.41
N GLU A 59 -7.40 -5.70 4.15
CA GLU A 59 -8.39 -6.20 3.20
C GLU A 59 -8.13 -7.64 2.77
N ILE A 60 -9.18 -8.30 2.29
CA ILE A 60 -9.06 -9.51 1.49
C ILE A 60 -9.03 -9.05 0.04
N HIS A 61 -7.91 -9.30 -0.63
CA HIS A 61 -7.73 -8.90 -2.02
C HIS A 61 -8.83 -9.49 -2.92
N ARG A 62 -9.24 -8.73 -3.93
CA ARG A 62 -10.25 -9.09 -4.93
C ARG A 62 -11.65 -9.34 -4.35
N CYS A 63 -11.92 -8.84 -3.16
CA CYS A 63 -13.24 -8.86 -2.55
C CYS A 63 -13.89 -7.47 -2.69
N THR A 64 -14.92 -7.39 -3.50
CA THR A 64 -15.62 -6.13 -3.83
C THR A 64 -16.13 -5.41 -2.58
N GLU A 65 -16.69 -6.14 -1.62
CA GLU A 65 -17.23 -5.57 -0.39
C GLU A 65 -16.15 -4.89 0.46
N TYR A 66 -14.96 -5.50 0.53
CA TYR A 66 -13.81 -4.89 1.22
C TYR A 66 -13.35 -3.62 0.52
N GLN A 67 -13.29 -3.64 -0.81
CA GLN A 67 -12.89 -2.47 -1.59
C GLN A 67 -13.91 -1.33 -1.47
N GLN A 68 -15.20 -1.63 -1.52
CA GLN A 68 -16.27 -0.64 -1.30
C GLN A 68 -16.20 -0.04 0.10
N PHE A 69 -15.98 -0.88 1.12
CA PHE A 69 -15.82 -0.41 2.49
C PHE A 69 -14.57 0.46 2.65
N ARG A 70 -13.43 0.03 2.11
CA ARG A 70 -12.19 0.82 2.06
C ARG A 70 -12.43 2.20 1.47
N ASN A 71 -13.12 2.26 0.34
CA ASN A 71 -13.42 3.52 -0.35
C ASN A 71 -14.29 4.45 0.51
N ALA A 72 -15.35 3.91 1.13
CA ALA A 72 -16.20 4.68 2.02
C ALA A 72 -15.42 5.18 3.25
N LEU A 73 -14.61 4.32 3.85
CA LEU A 73 -13.74 4.66 4.98
C LEU A 73 -12.75 5.76 4.62
N PHE A 74 -12.06 5.62 3.49
CA PHE A 74 -11.08 6.62 3.04
C PHE A 74 -11.75 7.99 2.80
N LYS A 75 -12.88 8.03 2.09
CA LYS A 75 -13.65 9.26 1.87
C LYS A 75 -14.03 9.92 3.19
N TYR A 76 -14.53 9.13 4.14
CA TYR A 76 -14.85 9.62 5.49
C TYR A 76 -13.61 10.20 6.19
N LEU A 77 -12.47 9.51 6.14
CA LEU A 77 -11.22 9.97 6.78
C LEU A 77 -10.69 11.25 6.14
N VAL A 78 -10.79 11.39 4.84
CA VAL A 78 -10.43 12.62 4.11
C VAL A 78 -11.30 13.79 4.58
N GLU A 79 -12.62 13.60 4.61
CA GLU A 79 -13.57 14.68 4.90
C GLU A 79 -13.62 15.05 6.40
N LYS A 80 -13.52 14.06 7.29
CA LYS A 80 -13.76 14.26 8.73
C LYS A 80 -12.49 14.26 9.58
N LYS A 81 -11.41 13.65 9.10
CA LYS A 81 -10.15 13.51 9.86
C LYS A 81 -8.97 14.22 9.22
N GLY A 82 -9.12 14.73 8.00
CA GLY A 82 -8.10 15.46 7.28
C GLY A 82 -6.97 14.58 6.73
N VAL A 83 -7.25 13.30 6.44
CA VAL A 83 -6.32 12.43 5.73
C VAL A 83 -6.08 13.00 4.34
N ARG A 84 -4.82 12.99 3.88
CA ARG A 84 -4.42 13.50 2.56
C ARG A 84 -3.49 12.56 1.79
N VAL A 85 -3.02 11.49 2.40
CA VAL A 85 -2.15 10.53 1.74
C VAL A 85 -2.77 9.14 1.80
N LEU A 86 -2.99 8.54 0.62
CA LEU A 86 -3.37 7.15 0.44
C LEU A 86 -2.11 6.33 0.18
N LEU A 87 -1.82 5.40 1.07
CA LEU A 87 -0.74 4.42 0.92
C LEU A 87 -1.31 3.15 0.29
N MET A 88 -0.70 2.69 -0.79
CA MET A 88 -1.14 1.50 -1.53
C MET A 88 -0.08 0.40 -1.48
N GLU A 89 -0.53 -0.84 -1.44
CA GLU A 89 0.29 -2.05 -1.63
C GLU A 89 0.65 -2.21 -3.11
N HIS A 90 1.23 -1.16 -3.66
CA HIS A 90 1.72 -1.07 -5.03
C HIS A 90 3.16 -0.59 -5.02
N GLY A 91 3.96 -1.02 -6.01
CA GLY A 91 5.31 -0.52 -6.19
C GLY A 91 5.34 0.98 -6.50
N TYR A 92 6.50 1.58 -6.31
CA TYR A 92 6.68 3.02 -6.49
C TYR A 92 6.24 3.53 -7.87
N ALA A 93 6.58 2.80 -8.95
CA ALA A 93 6.21 3.18 -10.31
C ALA A 93 4.68 3.28 -10.50
N SER A 94 3.94 2.30 -9.99
CA SER A 94 2.48 2.28 -10.03
C SER A 94 1.89 3.43 -9.24
N GLY A 95 2.28 3.56 -7.96
CA GLY A 95 1.78 4.64 -7.11
C GLY A 95 2.09 6.04 -7.64
N PHE A 96 3.23 6.22 -8.33
CA PHE A 96 3.55 7.48 -8.98
C PHE A 96 2.59 7.81 -10.13
N LEU A 97 2.33 6.87 -11.06
CA LEU A 97 1.42 7.07 -12.18
C LEU A 97 -0.02 7.27 -11.70
N GLU A 98 -0.45 6.53 -10.70
CA GLU A 98 -1.73 6.71 -10.02
C GLU A 98 -1.85 8.11 -9.41
N ASN A 99 -0.79 8.56 -8.74
CA ASN A 99 -0.75 9.91 -8.19
C ASN A 99 -0.84 10.98 -9.29
N GLU A 100 -0.11 10.84 -10.39
CA GLU A 100 -0.19 11.78 -11.52
C GLU A 100 -1.61 11.85 -12.09
N THR A 101 -2.31 10.71 -12.11
CA THR A 101 -3.71 10.64 -12.56
C THR A 101 -4.64 11.39 -11.60
N VAL A 102 -4.55 11.15 -10.30
CA VAL A 102 -5.42 11.85 -9.32
C VAL A 102 -5.05 13.32 -9.14
N GLN A 103 -3.84 13.71 -9.53
CA GLN A 103 -3.43 15.13 -9.62
C GLN A 103 -3.89 15.81 -10.92
N ASN A 104 -4.60 15.13 -11.81
CA ASN A 104 -5.04 15.60 -13.12
C ASN A 104 -3.88 16.00 -14.07
N ARG A 105 -2.71 15.37 -13.92
CA ARG A 105 -1.55 15.53 -14.81
C ARG A 105 -1.42 14.41 -15.83
N LEU A 106 -2.10 13.30 -15.60
CA LEU A 106 -2.19 12.16 -16.48
C LEU A 106 -3.67 11.79 -16.68
N SER A 107 -4.09 11.52 -17.91
CA SER A 107 -5.45 11.06 -18.20
C SER A 107 -5.60 9.57 -17.86
N PHE A 108 -6.79 9.17 -17.41
CA PHE A 108 -7.12 7.74 -17.22
C PHE A 108 -7.01 6.92 -18.52
N ALA A 109 -7.26 7.57 -19.67
CA ALA A 109 -7.21 6.94 -20.99
C ALA A 109 -5.89 7.16 -21.74
N ASP A 110 -4.83 7.62 -21.05
CA ASP A 110 -3.55 7.91 -21.66
C ASP A 110 -2.78 6.64 -22.04
N GLU A 111 -1.86 6.77 -23.02
CA GLU A 111 -0.96 5.68 -23.47
C GLU A 111 -0.03 5.11 -22.38
N TYR A 112 0.16 5.87 -21.28
CA TYR A 112 0.96 5.44 -20.13
C TYR A 112 0.14 4.62 -19.12
N GLY A 113 -1.11 4.41 -19.48
CA GLY A 113 -1.96 4.16 -18.54
C GLY A 113 -2.73 3.02 -18.15
N TYR A 114 -3.64 3.49 -17.55
CA TYR A 114 -4.59 2.87 -16.65
C TYR A 114 -5.40 1.74 -17.29
N ASP A 115 -5.76 1.84 -18.58
CA ASP A 115 -6.52 0.80 -19.29
C ASP A 115 -5.69 -0.50 -19.53
N GLN A 116 -4.38 -0.42 -19.38
CA GLN A 116 -3.49 -1.57 -19.52
C GLN A 116 -3.22 -2.31 -18.20
N PHE A 117 -3.51 -1.67 -17.07
CA PHE A 117 -3.27 -2.21 -15.73
C PHE A 117 -4.62 -2.48 -15.10
N VAL A 118 -4.88 -3.77 -14.82
CA VAL A 118 -6.14 -4.27 -14.28
C VAL A 118 -6.42 -3.61 -12.91
N VAL A 119 -6.95 -2.41 -12.94
CA VAL A 119 -7.49 -1.75 -11.76
C VAL A 119 -8.91 -2.27 -11.55
N SER A 120 -9.29 -2.56 -10.32
CA SER A 120 -10.67 -2.90 -10.02
C SER A 120 -11.60 -1.71 -10.34
N LYS A 121 -12.87 -2.00 -10.60
CA LYS A 121 -13.88 -0.95 -10.77
C LYS A 121 -13.90 0.00 -9.55
N GLU A 122 -13.76 -0.57 -8.36
CA GLU A 122 -13.75 0.16 -7.10
C GLU A 122 -12.55 1.09 -6.96
N ASP A 123 -11.36 0.66 -7.43
CA ASP A 123 -10.17 1.53 -7.48
C ASP A 123 -10.36 2.67 -8.48
N TYR A 124 -10.89 2.35 -9.67
CA TYR A 124 -11.18 3.36 -10.67
C TYR A 124 -12.13 4.45 -10.15
N GLU A 125 -13.24 4.05 -9.52
CA GLU A 125 -14.21 4.96 -8.92
C GLU A 125 -13.59 5.78 -7.77
N LEU A 126 -12.69 5.19 -6.98
CA LEU A 126 -11.97 5.92 -5.94
C LEU A 126 -11.06 6.99 -6.54
N PHE A 127 -10.27 6.64 -7.54
CA PHE A 127 -9.32 7.57 -8.16
C PHE A 127 -10.03 8.68 -8.94
N GLN A 128 -11.15 8.39 -9.58
CA GLN A 128 -12.00 9.44 -10.15
C GLN A 128 -12.47 10.43 -9.08
N TRP A 129 -12.99 9.91 -7.96
CA TRP A 129 -13.40 10.78 -6.86
C TRP A 129 -12.22 11.61 -6.30
N MET A 130 -11.01 11.02 -6.16
CA MET A 130 -9.83 11.76 -5.72
C MET A 130 -9.44 12.86 -6.74
N SER A 131 -9.50 12.56 -8.01
CA SER A 131 -9.24 13.52 -9.09
C SER A 131 -10.22 14.70 -9.04
N GLU A 132 -11.52 14.42 -8.89
CA GLU A 132 -12.55 15.44 -8.70
C GLU A 132 -12.33 16.25 -7.41
N PHE A 133 -12.00 15.58 -6.32
CA PHE A 133 -11.69 16.23 -5.04
C PHE A 133 -10.50 17.19 -5.18
N ASN A 134 -9.47 16.82 -5.95
CA ASN A 134 -8.26 17.63 -6.15
C ASN A 134 -8.45 18.80 -7.10
N GLN A 135 -9.51 18.81 -7.92
CA GLN A 135 -9.79 19.93 -8.83
C GLN A 135 -9.91 21.25 -8.05
N ASN A 136 -9.22 22.27 -8.54
CA ASN A 136 -9.26 23.62 -7.97
C ASN A 136 -8.84 23.75 -6.50
N ARG A 137 -8.15 22.73 -5.94
CA ARG A 137 -7.57 22.79 -4.59
C ARG A 137 -6.10 23.21 -4.65
N PRO A 138 -5.62 23.99 -3.70
CA PRO A 138 -4.18 24.22 -3.56
C PRO A 138 -3.46 22.91 -3.21
N ASP A 139 -2.21 22.76 -3.64
CA ASP A 139 -1.45 21.50 -3.51
C ASP A 139 -1.42 20.93 -2.09
N ARG A 140 -1.30 21.79 -1.07
CA ARG A 140 -1.31 21.39 0.34
C ARG A 140 -2.61 20.70 0.81
N ASP A 141 -3.71 20.92 0.10
CA ASP A 141 -5.04 20.40 0.46
C ASP A 141 -5.47 19.23 -0.43
N LYS A 142 -4.67 18.92 -1.45
CA LYS A 142 -4.90 17.79 -2.36
C LYS A 142 -4.63 16.45 -1.67
N ILE A 143 -5.31 15.42 -2.16
CA ILE A 143 -5.05 14.03 -1.80
C ILE A 143 -3.96 13.51 -2.73
N SER A 144 -3.01 12.74 -2.19
CA SER A 144 -1.98 12.04 -2.97
C SER A 144 -2.03 10.54 -2.78
N ILE A 145 -1.47 9.80 -3.72
CA ILE A 145 -1.24 8.35 -3.65
C ILE A 145 0.25 8.10 -3.55
N VAL A 146 0.64 7.14 -2.72
CA VAL A 146 2.01 6.66 -2.63
C VAL A 146 2.02 5.15 -2.61
N GLY A 147 2.69 4.54 -3.59
CA GLY A 147 3.01 3.12 -3.58
C GLY A 147 4.21 2.86 -2.67
N ILE A 148 4.07 1.91 -1.75
CA ILE A 148 5.13 1.60 -0.77
C ILE A 148 5.64 0.16 -0.84
N ASP A 149 5.09 -0.65 -1.72
CA ASP A 149 5.56 -2.03 -1.92
C ASP A 149 6.80 -2.08 -2.83
N ILE A 150 7.40 -3.26 -2.93
CA ILE A 150 8.41 -3.55 -3.95
C ILE A 150 7.82 -3.40 -5.35
N THR A 151 8.65 -3.05 -6.32
CA THR A 151 8.21 -2.96 -7.71
C THR A 151 8.49 -4.27 -8.44
N ASP A 152 7.45 -4.93 -8.91
CA ASP A 152 7.50 -6.25 -9.57
C ASP A 152 7.03 -6.22 -11.04
N SER A 153 6.35 -5.18 -11.47
CA SER A 153 5.79 -5.05 -12.82
C SER A 153 6.71 -4.28 -13.75
N ILE A 154 7.36 -4.97 -14.69
CA ILE A 154 8.18 -4.35 -15.75
C ILE A 154 7.35 -3.40 -16.63
N GLY A 155 6.06 -3.71 -16.85
CA GLY A 155 5.16 -2.84 -17.60
C GLY A 155 5.00 -1.48 -16.92
N MET A 156 4.86 -1.46 -15.59
CA MET A 156 4.74 -0.22 -14.81
C MET A 156 6.06 0.57 -14.80
N VAL A 157 7.19 -0.11 -14.66
CA VAL A 157 8.51 0.53 -14.74
C VAL A 157 8.73 1.17 -16.11
N TYR A 158 8.36 0.47 -17.17
CA TYR A 158 8.44 0.97 -18.53
C TYR A 158 7.54 2.20 -18.77
N ALA A 159 6.28 2.13 -18.37
CA ALA A 159 5.34 3.25 -18.47
C ALA A 159 5.82 4.45 -17.65
N PHE A 160 6.26 4.20 -16.41
CA PHE A 160 6.83 5.22 -15.54
C PHE A 160 8.01 5.95 -16.17
N CYS A 161 9.00 5.22 -16.69
CA CYS A 161 10.19 5.84 -17.31
C CYS A 161 9.82 6.70 -18.53
N ARG A 162 8.91 6.21 -19.38
CA ARG A 162 8.44 6.99 -20.53
C ARG A 162 7.72 8.26 -20.09
N TYR A 163 6.86 8.15 -19.09
CA TYR A 163 6.13 9.30 -18.57
C TYR A 163 7.04 10.30 -17.90
N LEU A 164 7.94 9.87 -17.01
CA LEU A 164 8.85 10.73 -16.27
C LEU A 164 9.76 11.53 -17.23
N LEU A 165 10.28 10.86 -18.25
CA LEU A 165 11.28 11.45 -19.17
C LEU A 165 10.67 12.24 -20.32
N ARG A 166 9.33 12.25 -20.51
CA ARG A 166 8.68 12.74 -21.74
C ARG A 166 9.01 14.18 -22.12
N ASP A 167 9.14 15.06 -21.14
CA ASP A 167 9.34 16.50 -21.33
C ASP A 167 10.70 16.99 -20.81
N CYS A 168 11.62 16.06 -20.48
CA CYS A 168 12.93 16.41 -19.91
C CYS A 168 13.94 16.86 -20.97
N ASP A 169 14.73 17.87 -20.63
CA ASP A 169 15.94 18.28 -21.36
C ASP A 169 17.17 17.70 -20.64
N PHE A 170 17.87 16.80 -21.30
CA PHE A 170 19.03 16.11 -20.76
C PHE A 170 20.36 16.81 -21.06
N SER A 171 20.37 18.05 -21.60
CA SER A 171 21.54 18.73 -22.09
C SER A 171 22.61 19.01 -21.02
N ALA A 172 22.25 19.02 -19.74
CA ALA A 172 23.17 19.23 -18.63
C ALA A 172 24.01 17.99 -18.25
N ALA A 173 23.61 16.79 -18.66
CA ALA A 173 24.33 15.56 -18.40
C ALA A 173 25.43 15.29 -19.46
N ASP A 174 26.27 14.30 -19.21
CA ASP A 174 27.23 13.84 -20.19
C ASP A 174 26.58 13.18 -21.43
N THR A 175 27.32 13.07 -22.52
CA THR A 175 26.80 12.53 -23.79
C THR A 175 26.28 11.10 -23.65
N LYS A 176 26.96 10.24 -22.86
CA LYS A 176 26.54 8.84 -22.67
C LYS A 176 25.19 8.79 -21.94
N THR A 177 25.05 9.56 -20.87
CA THR A 177 23.81 9.67 -20.10
C THR A 177 22.69 10.25 -20.96
N GLN A 178 22.94 11.33 -21.70
CA GLN A 178 21.96 11.90 -22.63
C GLN A 178 21.43 10.85 -23.62
N MET A 179 22.35 10.10 -24.26
CA MET A 179 21.96 9.06 -25.24
C MET A 179 21.11 7.97 -24.60
N LEU A 180 21.43 7.53 -23.40
CA LEU A 180 20.65 6.52 -22.66
C LEU A 180 19.26 7.03 -22.32
N LEU A 181 19.14 8.23 -21.74
CA LEU A 181 17.85 8.80 -21.34
C LEU A 181 16.96 9.10 -22.56
N ILE A 182 17.52 9.64 -23.66
CA ILE A 182 16.79 9.83 -24.93
C ILE A 182 16.34 8.47 -25.51
N SER A 183 17.19 7.45 -25.43
CA SER A 183 16.83 6.10 -25.92
C SER A 183 15.70 5.50 -25.09
N THR A 184 15.70 5.74 -23.78
CA THR A 184 14.64 5.31 -22.84
C THR A 184 13.35 6.05 -23.13
N GLN A 185 13.40 7.37 -23.23
CA GLN A 185 12.25 8.24 -23.54
C GLN A 185 11.54 7.82 -24.83
N LYS A 186 12.32 7.51 -25.89
CA LYS A 186 11.82 7.15 -27.22
C LYS A 186 11.57 5.65 -27.39
N CYS A 187 11.78 4.84 -26.37
CA CYS A 187 11.60 3.39 -26.47
C CYS A 187 10.14 3.04 -26.69
N GLN A 188 9.84 2.31 -27.77
CA GLN A 188 8.46 1.89 -28.10
C GLN A 188 8.18 0.43 -27.73
N PHE A 189 9.19 -0.33 -27.33
CA PHE A 189 9.09 -1.77 -27.09
C PHE A 189 9.54 -2.12 -25.67
N GLN A 190 8.63 -2.59 -24.85
CA GLN A 190 8.90 -3.00 -23.47
C GLN A 190 10.04 -4.00 -23.37
N GLN A 191 10.09 -5.01 -24.26
CA GLN A 191 11.15 -6.02 -24.26
C GLN A 191 12.54 -5.42 -24.48
N ARG A 192 12.67 -4.40 -25.35
CA ARG A 192 13.93 -3.69 -25.54
C ARG A 192 14.31 -2.88 -24.29
N PHE A 193 13.32 -2.25 -23.68
CA PHE A 193 13.52 -1.52 -22.43
C PHE A 193 14.05 -2.46 -21.34
N GLU A 194 13.36 -3.55 -21.10
CA GLU A 194 13.69 -4.57 -20.10
C GLU A 194 15.09 -5.16 -20.29
N ASN A 195 15.41 -5.61 -21.52
CA ASN A 195 16.60 -6.37 -21.79
C ASN A 195 17.85 -5.50 -22.03
N SER A 196 17.70 -4.20 -22.30
CA SER A 196 18.82 -3.36 -22.68
C SER A 196 18.89 -2.03 -21.93
N LEU A 197 17.80 -1.28 -21.85
CA LEU A 197 17.86 0.08 -21.31
C LEU A 197 17.77 0.09 -19.78
N LEU A 198 16.89 -0.71 -19.18
CA LEU A 198 16.75 -0.77 -17.73
C LEU A 198 18.05 -1.23 -17.02
N PRO A 199 18.77 -2.27 -17.48
CA PRO A 199 20.08 -2.59 -16.90
C PRO A 199 21.08 -1.44 -16.95
N GLN A 200 21.08 -0.67 -18.06
CA GLN A 200 21.98 0.49 -18.19
C GLN A 200 21.56 1.65 -17.27
N LEU A 201 20.26 1.86 -17.05
CA LEU A 201 19.76 2.85 -16.09
C LEU A 201 20.16 2.47 -14.65
N ILE A 202 20.08 1.18 -14.32
CA ILE A 202 20.52 0.66 -13.01
C ILE A 202 22.04 0.87 -12.85
N GLU A 203 22.84 0.52 -13.87
CA GLU A 203 24.28 0.75 -13.86
C GLU A 203 24.61 2.23 -13.69
N LEU A 204 23.93 3.12 -14.44
CA LEU A 204 24.11 4.57 -14.33
C LEU A 204 23.81 5.06 -12.92
N TYR A 205 22.69 4.62 -12.34
CA TYR A 205 22.30 4.97 -10.98
C TYR A 205 23.33 4.52 -9.93
N GLN A 206 23.93 3.34 -10.12
CA GLN A 206 24.91 2.80 -9.18
C GLN A 206 26.30 3.43 -9.31
N THR A 207 26.68 3.87 -10.52
CA THR A 207 28.05 4.32 -10.81
C THR A 207 28.20 5.82 -10.93
N ASN A 208 27.18 6.53 -11.41
CA ASN A 208 27.23 7.96 -11.64
C ASN A 208 25.86 8.63 -11.37
N PRO A 209 25.31 8.54 -10.13
CA PRO A 209 23.99 9.09 -9.80
C PRO A 209 23.90 10.61 -10.04
N GLU A 210 25.01 11.34 -9.92
CA GLU A 210 25.08 12.77 -10.18
C GLU A 210 24.71 13.14 -11.63
N GLN A 211 24.92 12.25 -12.59
CA GLN A 211 24.51 12.49 -13.97
C GLN A 211 23.00 12.41 -14.13
N ILE A 212 22.31 11.61 -13.31
CA ILE A 212 20.86 11.57 -13.25
C ILE A 212 20.32 12.87 -12.65
N GLU A 213 20.95 13.36 -11.57
CA GLU A 213 20.59 14.64 -10.94
C GLU A 213 20.76 15.81 -11.92
N LEU A 214 21.87 15.86 -12.66
CA LEU A 214 22.13 16.87 -13.69
C LEU A 214 21.09 16.82 -14.81
N ALA A 215 20.71 15.61 -15.24
CA ALA A 215 19.76 15.42 -16.34
C ALA A 215 18.31 15.73 -15.96
N LEU A 216 17.90 15.42 -14.74
CA LEU A 216 16.50 15.39 -14.34
C LEU A 216 16.13 16.43 -13.27
N GLY A 217 17.11 17.05 -12.61
CA GLY A 217 16.87 17.99 -11.52
C GLY A 217 15.98 17.36 -10.44
N ASP A 218 14.92 18.06 -10.05
CA ASP A 218 13.98 17.61 -9.02
C ASP A 218 13.28 16.28 -9.37
N GLN A 219 13.25 15.87 -10.65
CA GLN A 219 12.67 14.61 -11.08
C GLN A 219 13.59 13.40 -10.81
N ALA A 220 14.89 13.63 -10.54
CA ALA A 220 15.87 12.57 -10.31
C ALA A 220 15.46 11.63 -9.18
N ILE A 221 14.93 12.16 -8.08
CA ILE A 221 14.47 11.39 -6.94
C ILE A 221 13.39 10.37 -7.29
N HIS A 222 12.55 10.66 -8.28
CA HIS A 222 11.51 9.74 -8.72
C HIS A 222 12.08 8.55 -9.49
N LEU A 223 13.07 8.80 -10.38
CA LEU A 223 13.77 7.72 -11.07
C LEU A 223 14.53 6.84 -10.08
N GLU A 224 15.23 7.45 -9.15
CA GLU A 224 15.99 6.76 -8.09
C GLU A 224 15.10 5.82 -7.28
N ARG A 225 13.97 6.30 -6.76
CA ARG A 225 13.02 5.50 -5.97
C ARG A 225 12.43 4.34 -6.76
N MET A 226 12.13 4.57 -8.03
CA MET A 226 11.64 3.51 -8.90
C MET A 226 12.73 2.44 -9.10
N LEU A 227 13.98 2.83 -9.37
CA LEU A 227 15.08 1.87 -9.53
C LEU A 227 15.37 1.09 -8.24
N GLN A 228 15.33 1.74 -7.08
CA GLN A 228 15.44 1.07 -5.78
C GLN A 228 14.31 0.04 -5.58
N GLY A 229 13.05 0.44 -5.82
CA GLY A 229 11.89 -0.45 -5.71
C GLY A 229 11.99 -1.65 -6.67
N TRP A 230 12.47 -1.43 -7.89
CA TRP A 230 12.73 -2.50 -8.85
C TRP A 230 13.80 -3.48 -8.36
N GLN A 231 14.92 -2.97 -7.85
CA GLN A 231 15.98 -3.80 -7.30
C GLN A 231 15.50 -4.61 -6.09
N GLN A 232 14.68 -4.02 -5.22
CA GLN A 232 14.03 -4.73 -4.13
C GLN A 232 13.14 -5.86 -4.63
N GLY A 233 12.34 -5.62 -5.68
CA GLY A 233 11.51 -6.63 -6.33
C GLY A 233 12.35 -7.79 -6.86
N GLN A 234 13.44 -7.49 -7.60
CA GLN A 234 14.32 -8.52 -8.15
C GLN A 234 15.00 -9.35 -7.05
N GLU A 235 15.39 -8.74 -5.94
CA GLU A 235 15.97 -9.47 -4.81
C GLU A 235 14.94 -10.37 -4.11
N CYS A 236 13.72 -9.90 -3.94
CA CYS A 236 12.62 -10.70 -3.43
C CYS A 236 12.35 -11.94 -4.30
N TYR A 237 12.35 -11.79 -5.64
CA TYR A 237 12.20 -12.92 -6.57
C TYR A 237 13.35 -13.93 -6.46
N LYS A 238 14.59 -13.47 -6.31
CA LYS A 238 15.74 -14.38 -6.10
C LYS A 238 15.58 -15.20 -4.83
N LEU A 239 15.14 -14.56 -3.74
CA LEU A 239 14.90 -15.25 -2.46
C LEU A 239 13.77 -16.28 -2.54
N ASN A 240 12.89 -16.15 -3.52
CA ASN A 240 11.80 -17.09 -3.81
C ASN A 240 12.11 -18.06 -4.96
N ASP A 241 13.38 -18.30 -5.27
CA ASP A 241 13.83 -19.18 -6.36
C ASP A 241 13.17 -18.87 -7.73
N TYR A 242 12.86 -17.60 -7.99
CA TYR A 242 12.18 -17.12 -9.21
C TYR A 242 10.83 -17.78 -9.48
N GLN A 243 10.15 -18.29 -8.45
CA GLN A 243 8.80 -18.81 -8.61
C GLN A 243 7.83 -17.64 -8.83
N PRO A 244 7.12 -17.60 -9.98
CA PRO A 244 6.22 -16.49 -10.29
C PRO A 244 4.91 -16.54 -9.48
N ASP A 245 4.57 -17.67 -8.89
CA ASP A 245 3.38 -17.80 -8.09
C ASP A 245 3.61 -17.17 -6.71
N LEU A 246 2.89 -16.13 -6.47
CA LEU A 246 2.86 -15.20 -5.34
C LEU A 246 2.66 -15.80 -3.92
N GLN A 247 2.84 -17.07 -3.74
CA GLN A 247 3.07 -17.63 -2.41
C GLN A 247 4.53 -17.39 -2.05
N LEU A 248 4.87 -16.10 -1.85
CA LEU A 248 6.14 -15.77 -1.21
C LEU A 248 6.22 -16.55 0.10
N ASP A 249 7.30 -17.28 0.31
CA ASP A 249 7.52 -18.03 1.53
C ASP A 249 8.86 -17.66 2.18
N GLY A 250 8.94 -17.85 3.47
CA GLY A 250 10.19 -17.74 4.22
C GLY A 250 10.93 -16.40 4.04
N PRO A 251 12.18 -16.43 3.56
CA PRO A 251 13.03 -15.25 3.44
C PRO A 251 12.49 -14.15 2.51
N ALA A 252 11.80 -14.54 1.44
CA ALA A 252 11.23 -13.57 0.50
C ALA A 252 10.10 -12.75 1.14
N VAL A 253 9.24 -13.38 1.95
CA VAL A 253 8.21 -12.67 2.72
C VAL A 253 8.85 -11.68 3.69
N ALA A 254 9.83 -12.13 4.48
CA ALA A 254 10.49 -11.26 5.45
C ALA A 254 11.16 -10.06 4.75
N TYR A 255 11.81 -10.30 3.63
CA TYR A 255 12.44 -9.25 2.84
C TYR A 255 11.43 -8.22 2.32
N ARG A 256 10.29 -8.69 1.77
CA ARG A 256 9.22 -7.80 1.30
C ARG A 256 8.63 -6.97 2.43
N GLU A 257 8.39 -7.57 3.60
CA GLU A 257 7.89 -6.87 4.78
C GLU A 257 8.86 -5.78 5.25
N ASP A 258 10.16 -6.07 5.30
CA ASP A 258 11.18 -5.09 5.65
C ASP A 258 11.23 -3.93 4.63
N ALA A 259 11.07 -4.23 3.34
CA ALA A 259 11.03 -3.22 2.29
C ALA A 259 9.78 -2.34 2.41
N LEU A 260 8.59 -2.92 2.60
CA LEU A 260 7.34 -2.20 2.87
C LEU A 260 7.49 -1.25 4.06
N TYR A 261 8.04 -1.75 5.15
CA TYR A 261 8.26 -0.95 6.35
C TYR A 261 9.24 0.20 6.12
N ALA A 262 10.36 -0.06 5.44
CA ALA A 262 11.35 0.98 5.13
C ALA A 262 10.74 2.07 4.22
N ASN A 263 9.93 1.68 3.23
CA ASN A 263 9.26 2.61 2.33
C ASN A 263 8.20 3.44 3.08
N LEU A 264 7.37 2.82 3.93
CA LEU A 264 6.41 3.53 4.78
C LEU A 264 7.11 4.54 5.69
N ARG A 265 8.20 4.11 6.34
CA ARG A 265 8.98 4.94 7.23
C ARG A 265 9.52 6.17 6.50
N ARG A 266 10.09 6.00 5.33
CA ARG A 266 10.60 7.10 4.50
C ARG A 266 9.49 8.11 4.18
N VAL A 267 8.32 7.64 3.70
CA VAL A 267 7.19 8.51 3.37
C VAL A 267 6.71 9.30 4.59
N TYR A 268 6.70 8.67 5.75
CA TYR A 268 6.33 9.32 7.00
C TYR A 268 7.38 10.38 7.44
N GLU A 269 8.66 10.06 7.36
CA GLU A 269 9.75 10.97 7.72
C GLU A 269 9.83 12.20 6.79
N GLU A 270 9.45 12.04 5.52
CA GLU A 270 9.37 13.14 4.54
C GLU A 270 8.22 14.11 4.83
N ASN A 271 7.11 13.64 5.39
CA ASN A 271 5.99 14.49 5.78
C ASN A 271 5.37 14.07 7.12
N PRO A 272 6.07 14.33 8.23
CA PRO A 272 5.65 13.85 9.55
C PRO A 272 4.40 14.54 10.11
N THR A 273 3.88 15.54 9.43
CA THR A 273 2.64 16.25 9.81
C THR A 273 1.42 15.80 9.03
N ALA A 274 1.59 15.06 7.94
CA ALA A 274 0.51 14.52 7.15
C ALA A 274 -0.29 13.46 7.91
N LYS A 275 -1.53 13.23 7.48
CA LYS A 275 -2.34 12.10 7.92
C LYS A 275 -2.49 11.11 6.78
N TYR A 276 -2.30 9.85 7.13
CA TYR A 276 -2.17 8.74 6.20
C TYR A 276 -3.32 7.75 6.36
N PHE A 277 -3.75 7.17 5.25
CA PHE A 277 -4.55 5.96 5.24
C PHE A 277 -3.87 4.93 4.35
N GLY A 278 -3.66 3.72 4.87
CA GLY A 278 -3.07 2.61 4.14
C GLY A 278 -4.05 1.46 4.00
N SER A 279 -4.19 0.92 2.78
CA SER A 279 -4.94 -0.29 2.48
C SER A 279 -3.98 -1.36 2.01
N PHE A 280 -3.96 -2.48 2.72
CA PHE A 280 -3.04 -3.59 2.52
C PHE A 280 -3.75 -4.91 2.72
N GLY A 281 -3.21 -5.99 2.18
CA GLY A 281 -3.65 -7.34 2.54
C GLY A 281 -3.66 -7.50 4.06
N ALA A 282 -4.68 -8.16 4.61
CA ALA A 282 -4.89 -8.27 6.05
C ALA A 282 -3.67 -8.81 6.82
N ALA A 283 -2.83 -9.62 6.16
CA ALA A 283 -1.61 -10.16 6.76
C ALA A 283 -0.59 -9.07 7.13
N HIS A 284 -0.55 -7.94 6.40
CA HIS A 284 0.41 -6.84 6.62
C HIS A 284 0.02 -5.90 7.76
N VAL A 285 -1.21 -5.95 8.25
CA VAL A 285 -1.75 -5.01 9.26
C VAL A 285 -2.19 -5.70 10.56
N GLN A 286 -1.90 -6.98 10.74
CA GLN A 286 -2.23 -7.70 11.97
C GLN A 286 -1.33 -7.27 13.12
N MET A 287 -1.94 -6.92 14.26
CA MET A 287 -1.20 -6.50 15.47
C MET A 287 -0.64 -7.65 16.29
N GLU A 288 -1.20 -8.84 16.17
CA GLU A 288 -0.76 -10.03 16.89
C GLU A 288 0.09 -10.88 15.95
N ASN A 289 1.22 -11.38 16.48
CA ASN A 289 2.06 -12.33 15.76
C ASN A 289 1.19 -13.45 15.22
N TYR A 290 0.96 -13.42 13.90
CA TYR A 290 0.19 -14.46 13.24
C TYR A 290 0.93 -15.78 13.45
N VAL A 291 0.37 -16.55 14.37
CA VAL A 291 0.77 -17.91 14.75
C VAL A 291 2.23 -18.19 14.44
N GLN A 292 3.08 -18.15 15.48
CA GLN A 292 4.35 -18.85 15.46
C GLN A 292 4.09 -20.30 15.02
N LYS A 293 4.05 -20.51 13.71
CA LYS A 293 4.33 -21.84 13.20
C LYS A 293 5.79 -22.07 13.57
N LYS A 294 6.04 -23.13 14.30
CA LYS A 294 7.32 -23.52 14.93
C LYS A 294 8.55 -23.48 14.04
N ASP A 295 8.39 -23.22 12.74
CA ASP A 295 9.41 -23.32 11.70
C ASP A 295 9.53 -22.02 10.84
N ARG A 296 8.90 -20.90 11.23
CA ARG A 296 9.13 -19.62 10.56
C ARG A 296 10.01 -18.75 11.45
N PRO A 297 11.13 -18.22 10.93
CA PRO A 297 11.83 -17.14 11.61
C PRO A 297 10.79 -16.03 11.88
N GLU A 298 10.94 -15.38 13.03
CA GLU A 298 10.06 -14.30 13.48
C GLU A 298 9.78 -13.32 12.32
N SER A 299 8.73 -13.58 11.55
CA SER A 299 8.24 -12.62 10.57
C SER A 299 7.59 -11.52 11.38
N THR A 300 8.37 -10.55 11.69
CA THR A 300 7.90 -9.33 12.32
C THR A 300 6.94 -8.70 11.34
N ILE A 301 5.69 -8.49 11.76
CA ILE A 301 4.73 -7.73 10.98
C ILE A 301 5.29 -6.33 10.82
N ALA A 302 5.76 -6.02 9.61
CA ALA A 302 6.53 -4.83 9.34
C ALA A 302 5.76 -3.54 9.60
N LEU A 303 4.46 -3.58 9.45
CA LEU A 303 3.59 -2.42 9.65
C LEU A 303 3.06 -2.27 11.09
N CYS A 304 3.58 -3.04 12.06
CA CYS A 304 3.27 -2.85 13.48
C CYS A 304 4.09 -1.67 14.05
N PRO A 305 3.52 -0.50 14.21
CA PRO A 305 4.30 0.70 14.41
C PRO A 305 4.38 1.07 15.89
N GLY A 306 5.22 0.42 16.60
CA GLY A 306 5.59 0.91 17.95
C GLY A 306 6.17 2.32 17.96
N TRP A 307 6.60 2.82 16.79
CA TRP A 307 7.23 4.12 16.65
C TRP A 307 6.38 5.17 15.87
N LEU A 308 5.33 4.76 15.13
CA LEU A 308 4.45 5.70 14.42
C LEU A 308 3.49 6.49 15.32
N GLY A 309 3.72 6.54 16.62
CA GLY A 309 2.94 7.32 17.55
C GLY A 309 1.47 6.89 17.61
N LYS A 310 0.53 7.73 17.17
CA LYS A 310 -0.91 7.44 17.19
C LYS A 310 -1.35 6.77 15.89
N THR A 311 -1.36 5.45 15.86
CA THR A 311 -1.85 4.66 14.73
C THR A 311 -3.17 3.98 15.09
N ALA A 312 -4.13 3.99 14.19
CA ALA A 312 -5.39 3.25 14.30
C ALA A 312 -5.38 2.09 13.31
N PHE A 313 -5.64 0.89 13.81
CA PHE A 313 -5.80 -0.31 13.01
C PHE A 313 -7.28 -0.63 12.84
N LEU A 314 -7.69 -0.92 11.63
CA LEU A 314 -9.03 -1.29 11.26
C LEU A 314 -8.96 -2.64 10.56
N MET A 315 -9.41 -3.68 11.24
CA MET A 315 -9.60 -5.00 10.62
C MET A 315 -11.08 -5.20 10.38
N ALA A 316 -11.45 -5.53 9.15
CA ALA A 316 -12.76 -6.05 8.85
C ALA A 316 -12.76 -7.53 9.25
N GLY A 317 -13.53 -7.86 10.30
CA GLY A 317 -13.74 -9.21 10.80
C GLY A 317 -15.00 -9.84 10.23
#